data_98ba79b963c501387f3500cea2d61007
#
_entry.id   98ba79b963c501387f3500cea2d61007
#
_cell.length_a   1.000
_cell.length_b   1.000
_cell.length_c   1.000
_cell.angle_alpha   90.00
_cell.angle_beta   90.00
_cell.angle_gamma   90.00
#
_symmetry.space_group_name_H-M   'P 1'
#
loop_
_entity.id
_entity.type
_entity.pdbx_description
1 polymer ?
#
loop_
_entity_poly.entity_id
_entity_poly.type
_entity_poly.pdbx_seq_one_letter_code
_entity_poly.pdbx_strand_id
1 'polypeptide(L)'
;MRPVELASGLWRWSAPHPDWKPDAVAGSSADWPREVGCVLVETDRAAVFIDAMPTHEQAGFWDWADERCSARRVLALSTIAFHRRGRDELIERYGAETSRAKRNLPRGVCAIPLRGAGETIFWLPEHRTLVAGDRILGDGRGGLRTCPDSWLEYLPSRIRAAELRELLRPLLDLPIERVLVSHGTPVLAGGHRALARALRR
;
A
#
# COMPACT_ATOMS: atom_id res chain seq x y z
N MET A 1 -13.86 -8.04 -0.63
CA MET A 1 -13.17 -9.38 -0.70
C MET A 1 -12.59 -9.69 0.65
N ARG A 2 -12.79 -10.91 1.18
CA ARG A 2 -12.29 -11.30 2.52
C ARG A 2 -10.75 -11.18 2.59
N PRO A 3 -10.18 -10.79 3.77
CA PRO A 3 -8.75 -10.81 3.96
C PRO A 3 -8.15 -12.20 3.73
N VAL A 4 -7.07 -12.26 2.97
CA VAL A 4 -6.33 -13.49 2.65
C VAL A 4 -4.95 -13.40 3.28
N GLU A 5 -4.56 -14.43 4.01
CA GLU A 5 -3.21 -14.55 4.55
C GLU A 5 -2.23 -14.95 3.45
N LEU A 6 -1.26 -14.10 3.18
CA LEU A 6 -0.23 -14.31 2.17
C LEU A 6 1.02 -15.01 2.74
N ALA A 7 1.27 -14.79 3.99
CA ALA A 7 2.30 -15.40 4.81
C ALA A 7 1.89 -15.20 6.28
N SER A 8 2.48 -15.95 7.21
CA SER A 8 2.14 -15.85 8.63
C SER A 8 2.13 -14.40 9.12
N GLY A 9 0.96 -13.90 9.51
CA GLY A 9 0.77 -12.51 9.96
C GLY A 9 0.81 -11.44 8.88
N LEU A 10 0.86 -11.79 7.59
CA LEU A 10 0.74 -10.85 6.48
C LEU A 10 -0.56 -11.09 5.72
N TRP A 11 -1.46 -10.14 5.78
CA TRP A 11 -2.80 -10.21 5.21
C TRP A 11 -3.01 -9.17 4.12
N ARG A 12 -3.80 -9.53 3.12
CA ARG A 12 -4.23 -8.62 2.06
C ARG A 12 -5.71 -8.81 1.74
N TRP A 13 -6.39 -7.72 1.46
CA TRP A 13 -7.73 -7.71 0.86
C TRP A 13 -7.87 -6.57 -0.13
N SER A 14 -8.99 -6.55 -0.84
CA SER A 14 -9.40 -5.42 -1.68
C SER A 14 -10.75 -4.92 -1.22
N ALA A 15 -10.95 -3.61 -1.32
CA ALA A 15 -12.20 -2.95 -1.02
C ALA A 15 -12.56 -1.97 -2.14
N PRO A 16 -13.87 -1.80 -2.46
CA PRO A 16 -14.30 -0.78 -3.42
C PRO A 16 -14.11 0.60 -2.82
N HIS A 17 -13.43 1.49 -3.56
CA HIS A 17 -13.21 2.87 -3.10
C HIS A 17 -14.47 3.72 -3.34
N PRO A 18 -14.96 4.47 -2.34
CA PRO A 18 -16.21 5.26 -2.48
C PRO A 18 -16.10 6.38 -3.51
N ASP A 19 -14.91 6.96 -3.69
CA ASP A 19 -14.69 8.08 -4.64
C ASP A 19 -14.40 7.61 -6.07
N TRP A 20 -14.46 6.29 -6.34
CA TRP A 20 -14.24 5.79 -7.68
C TRP A 20 -15.33 6.25 -8.66
N LYS A 21 -14.90 6.60 -9.88
CA LYS A 21 -15.78 7.07 -10.95
C LYS A 21 -15.70 6.15 -12.17
N PRO A 22 -16.83 5.59 -12.64
CA PRO A 22 -16.84 4.63 -13.75
C PRO A 22 -16.47 5.26 -15.11
N ASP A 23 -16.65 6.55 -15.24
CA ASP A 23 -16.49 7.35 -16.46
C ASP A 23 -15.27 8.28 -16.43
N ALA A 24 -14.28 7.95 -15.61
CA ALA A 24 -13.01 8.67 -15.58
C ALA A 24 -12.33 8.60 -16.96
N VAL A 25 -11.82 9.74 -17.41
CA VAL A 25 -11.08 9.83 -18.68
C VAL A 25 -9.83 8.98 -18.61
N ALA A 26 -9.66 8.10 -19.60
CA ALA A 26 -8.52 7.21 -19.68
C ALA A 26 -7.18 7.96 -19.59
N GLY A 27 -6.28 7.51 -18.71
CA GLY A 27 -4.98 8.13 -18.44
C GLY A 27 -5.01 9.38 -17.56
N SER A 28 -6.19 9.83 -17.11
CA SER A 28 -6.30 10.93 -16.14
C SER A 28 -5.88 10.50 -14.73
N SER A 29 -5.75 11.47 -13.82
CA SER A 29 -5.49 11.18 -12.41
C SER A 29 -6.63 10.45 -11.68
N ALA A 30 -7.82 10.40 -12.29
CA ALA A 30 -8.99 9.68 -11.79
C ALA A 30 -9.14 8.27 -12.41
N ASP A 31 -8.31 7.91 -13.40
CA ASP A 31 -8.34 6.60 -14.06
C ASP A 31 -7.62 5.53 -13.25
N TRP A 32 -8.33 4.96 -12.29
CA TRP A 32 -7.83 3.90 -11.44
C TRP A 32 -8.93 2.84 -11.16
N PRO A 33 -8.54 1.58 -10.89
CA PRO A 33 -9.50 0.51 -10.61
C PRO A 33 -10.36 0.79 -9.37
N ARG A 34 -11.64 0.43 -9.42
CA ARG A 34 -12.56 0.55 -8.28
C ARG A 34 -12.02 -0.12 -7.02
N GLU A 35 -11.45 -1.30 -7.19
CA GLU A 35 -10.90 -2.09 -6.09
C GLU A 35 -9.51 -1.59 -5.72
N VAL A 36 -9.32 -1.24 -4.45
CA VAL A 36 -8.05 -0.81 -3.90
C VAL A 36 -7.48 -1.83 -2.92
N GLY A 37 -6.18 -2.02 -2.96
CA GLY A 37 -5.46 -2.95 -2.10
C GLY A 37 -5.30 -2.39 -0.69
N CYS A 38 -5.49 -3.26 0.29
CA CYS A 38 -5.35 -3.01 1.72
C CYS A 38 -4.44 -4.08 2.33
N VAL A 39 -3.63 -3.72 3.32
CA VAL A 39 -2.69 -4.64 3.96
C VAL A 39 -2.81 -4.55 5.47
N LEU A 40 -2.72 -5.70 6.15
CA LEU A 40 -2.42 -5.80 7.58
C LEU A 40 -1.15 -6.64 7.74
N VAL A 41 -0.21 -6.16 8.54
CA VAL A 41 0.90 -6.95 9.03
C VAL A 41 0.86 -7.02 10.56
N GLU A 42 0.91 -8.24 11.07
CA GLU A 42 1.04 -8.51 12.49
C GLU A 42 2.52 -8.61 12.86
N THR A 43 2.91 -7.95 13.91
CA THR A 43 4.22 -8.09 14.55
C THR A 43 4.01 -8.62 15.96
N ASP A 44 5.08 -8.93 16.68
CA ASP A 44 4.99 -9.45 18.06
C ASP A 44 4.12 -8.56 18.97
N ARG A 45 4.10 -7.25 18.74
CA ARG A 45 3.46 -6.28 19.64
C ARG A 45 2.47 -5.33 18.95
N ALA A 46 2.31 -5.43 17.63
CA ALA A 46 1.46 -4.49 16.90
C ALA A 46 0.71 -5.15 15.75
N ALA A 47 -0.49 -4.64 15.46
CA ALA A 47 -1.23 -4.83 14.25
C ALA A 47 -1.13 -3.55 13.41
N VAL A 48 -0.54 -3.63 12.21
CA VAL A 48 -0.23 -2.46 11.38
C VAL A 48 -1.05 -2.53 10.10
N PHE A 49 -2.05 -1.70 10.02
CA PHE A 49 -2.88 -1.49 8.84
C PHE A 49 -2.20 -0.48 7.91
N ILE A 50 -2.06 -0.84 6.64
CA ILE A 50 -1.47 0.04 5.62
C ILE A 50 -2.50 0.25 4.50
N ASP A 51 -2.86 1.50 4.23
CA ASP A 51 -3.89 1.92 3.27
C ASP A 51 -5.19 1.15 3.44
N ALA A 52 -5.53 0.79 4.66
CA ALA A 52 -6.66 -0.09 4.96
C ALA A 52 -8.00 0.61 4.77
N MET A 53 -8.94 -0.15 4.24
CA MET A 53 -10.34 0.20 4.15
C MET A 53 -11.17 -0.98 4.66
N PRO A 54 -11.96 -0.78 5.74
CA PRO A 54 -12.88 -1.79 6.21
C PRO A 54 -13.91 -2.15 5.13
N THR A 55 -14.32 -3.39 5.12
CA THR A 55 -15.33 -3.89 4.17
C THR A 55 -16.64 -4.10 4.90
N HIS A 56 -17.47 -3.06 4.98
CA HIS A 56 -18.79 -3.12 5.67
C HIS A 56 -19.75 -4.12 5.03
N GLU A 57 -19.60 -4.38 3.73
CA GLU A 57 -20.41 -5.35 3.00
C GLU A 57 -20.09 -6.82 3.36
N GLN A 58 -19.00 -7.06 4.09
CA GLN A 58 -18.58 -8.41 4.48
C GLN A 58 -18.81 -8.64 5.97
N ALA A 59 -19.81 -9.42 6.26
CA ALA A 59 -20.01 -9.93 7.62
C ALA A 59 -18.69 -10.58 8.13
N GLY A 60 -18.29 -10.21 9.36
CA GLY A 60 -17.11 -10.77 10.01
C GLY A 60 -15.77 -10.07 9.72
N PHE A 61 -15.73 -8.97 8.97
CA PHE A 61 -14.49 -8.19 8.83
C PHE A 61 -14.00 -7.66 10.19
N TRP A 62 -14.90 -7.09 10.96
CA TRP A 62 -14.54 -6.55 12.26
C TRP A 62 -14.19 -7.63 13.28
N ASP A 63 -14.88 -8.78 13.27
CA ASP A 63 -14.54 -9.92 14.14
C ASP A 63 -13.13 -10.42 13.83
N TRP A 64 -12.79 -10.52 12.53
CA TRP A 64 -11.44 -10.86 12.07
C TRP A 64 -10.40 -9.82 12.50
N ALA A 65 -10.71 -8.53 12.41
CA ALA A 65 -9.81 -7.46 12.81
C ALA A 65 -9.64 -7.40 14.34
N ASP A 66 -10.73 -7.56 15.10
CA ASP A 66 -10.72 -7.57 16.56
C ASP A 66 -9.80 -8.68 17.12
N GLU A 67 -9.88 -9.88 16.55
CA GLU A 67 -9.00 -10.98 16.91
C GLU A 67 -7.51 -10.62 16.76
N ARG A 68 -7.14 -9.90 15.69
CA ARG A 68 -5.76 -9.52 15.39
C ARG A 68 -5.28 -8.29 16.13
N CYS A 69 -6.20 -7.41 16.50
CA CYS A 69 -5.90 -6.22 17.28
C CYS A 69 -5.85 -6.49 18.78
N SER A 70 -6.41 -7.63 19.25
CA SER A 70 -6.50 -7.97 20.67
C SER A 70 -5.14 -7.91 21.35
N ALA A 71 -5.05 -7.12 22.44
CA ALA A 71 -3.85 -6.92 23.25
C ALA A 71 -2.61 -6.40 22.46
N ARG A 72 -2.80 -5.85 21.27
CA ARG A 72 -1.73 -5.27 20.44
C ARG A 72 -1.89 -3.76 20.28
N ARG A 73 -0.76 -3.09 20.14
CA ARG A 73 -0.74 -1.72 19.65
C ARG A 73 -1.24 -1.69 18.20
N VAL A 74 -2.19 -0.83 17.88
CA VAL A 74 -2.73 -0.73 16.52
C VAL A 74 -2.19 0.52 15.83
N LEU A 75 -1.70 0.37 14.60
CA LEU A 75 -1.25 1.46 13.76
C LEU A 75 -2.08 1.51 12.47
N ALA A 76 -2.47 2.72 12.04
CA ALA A 76 -3.11 2.99 10.76
C ALA A 76 -2.18 3.88 9.93
N LEU A 77 -1.42 3.26 9.03
CA LEU A 77 -0.43 3.90 8.18
C LEU A 77 -1.00 4.18 6.79
N SER A 78 -0.55 5.28 6.17
CA SER A 78 -0.90 5.61 4.80
C SER A 78 0.38 5.76 3.96
N THR A 79 0.39 5.16 2.77
CA THR A 79 1.49 5.31 1.81
C THR A 79 1.52 6.72 1.24
N ILE A 80 0.38 7.32 0.99
CA ILE A 80 0.21 8.67 0.46
C ILE A 80 -0.87 9.43 1.24
N ALA A 81 -0.83 10.75 1.23
CA ALA A 81 -1.72 11.59 2.03
C ALA A 81 -3.22 11.37 1.74
N PHE A 82 -3.55 10.98 0.51
CA PHE A 82 -4.93 10.71 0.08
C PHE A 82 -5.46 9.34 0.54
N HIS A 83 -4.59 8.41 0.91
CA HIS A 83 -4.98 7.07 1.37
C HIS A 83 -5.36 7.06 2.85
N ARG A 84 -6.16 8.02 3.29
CA ARG A 84 -6.74 8.01 4.64
C ARG A 84 -7.74 6.87 4.81
N ARG A 85 -8.56 6.64 3.78
CA ARG A 85 -9.50 5.53 3.68
C ARG A 85 -10.24 5.24 5.01
N GLY A 86 -10.20 4.02 5.52
CA GLY A 86 -10.79 3.62 6.79
C GLY A 86 -10.00 3.97 8.05
N ARG A 87 -9.03 4.88 7.95
CA ARG A 87 -8.18 5.24 9.09
C ARG A 87 -8.96 5.75 10.30
N ASP A 88 -9.98 6.57 10.07
CA ASP A 88 -10.74 7.20 11.15
C ASP A 88 -11.57 6.15 11.90
N GLU A 89 -12.09 5.13 11.23
CA GLU A 89 -12.75 3.98 11.85
C GLU A 89 -11.79 3.13 12.69
N LEU A 90 -10.55 2.94 12.23
CA LEU A 90 -9.52 2.25 13.00
C LEU A 90 -9.12 3.04 14.25
N ILE A 91 -9.08 4.38 14.16
CA ILE A 91 -8.83 5.24 15.32
C ILE A 91 -9.98 5.12 16.32
N GLU A 92 -11.22 5.23 15.86
CA GLU A 92 -12.40 5.15 16.72
C GLU A 92 -12.50 3.80 17.43
N ARG A 93 -12.27 2.69 16.70
CA ARG A 93 -12.45 1.35 17.23
C ARG A 93 -11.30 0.88 18.13
N TYR A 94 -10.06 1.19 17.76
CA TYR A 94 -8.86 0.63 18.42
C TYR A 94 -7.94 1.68 19.04
N GLY A 95 -8.26 2.97 18.95
CA GLY A 95 -7.32 4.02 19.31
C GLY A 95 -6.07 4.00 18.42
N ALA A 96 -6.20 3.62 17.15
CA ALA A 96 -5.07 3.40 16.27
C ALA A 96 -4.18 4.65 16.13
N GLU A 97 -2.88 4.45 16.28
CA GLU A 97 -1.89 5.50 16.06
C GLU A 97 -1.70 5.74 14.56
N THR A 98 -1.62 7.01 14.15
CA THR A 98 -1.45 7.37 12.73
C THR A 98 -0.01 7.71 12.39
N SER A 99 0.33 7.65 11.11
CA SER A 99 1.69 7.71 10.57
C SER A 99 2.46 9.03 10.71
N ARG A 100 1.98 10.01 11.47
CA ARG A 100 2.88 11.11 11.90
C ARG A 100 4.09 10.56 12.67
N ALA A 101 3.98 9.36 13.18
CA ALA A 101 5.01 8.64 13.92
C ALA A 101 5.86 7.70 13.03
N LYS A 102 6.40 8.19 11.90
CA LYS A 102 7.50 7.48 11.19
C LYS A 102 8.67 7.13 12.12
N ARG A 103 8.69 7.69 13.32
CA ARG A 103 9.75 7.51 14.31
C ARG A 103 9.54 6.33 15.26
N ASN A 104 8.34 5.75 15.33
CA ASN A 104 7.99 4.68 16.29
C ASN A 104 7.30 3.50 15.59
N LEU A 105 7.76 3.14 14.38
CA LEU A 105 7.29 1.93 13.72
C LEU A 105 7.72 0.70 14.52
N PRO A 106 6.86 -0.32 14.61
CA PRO A 106 7.24 -1.58 15.24
C PRO A 106 8.36 -2.25 14.47
N ARG A 107 9.15 -3.07 15.16
CA ARG A 107 10.14 -3.94 14.52
C ARG A 107 9.45 -4.75 13.42
N GLY A 108 10.10 -4.89 12.27
CA GLY A 108 9.54 -5.59 11.11
C GLY A 108 8.78 -4.68 10.12
N VAL A 109 8.63 -3.39 10.42
CA VAL A 109 8.05 -2.40 9.50
C VAL A 109 9.00 -1.23 9.29
N CYS A 110 9.47 -1.04 8.06
CA CYS A 110 10.38 0.04 7.69
C CYS A 110 9.68 1.01 6.73
N ALA A 111 9.76 2.31 7.00
CA ALA A 111 9.25 3.34 6.10
C ALA A 111 10.37 3.85 5.18
N ILE A 112 10.13 3.82 3.87
CA ILE A 112 11.02 4.34 2.83
C ILE A 112 10.34 5.53 2.16
N PRO A 113 10.62 6.78 2.60
CA PRO A 113 10.00 7.94 2.00
C PRO A 113 10.59 8.22 0.61
N LEU A 114 9.74 8.29 -0.39
CA LEU A 114 10.10 8.76 -1.74
C LEU A 114 10.00 10.28 -1.77
N ARG A 115 11.10 10.94 -1.40
CA ARG A 115 11.16 12.40 -1.34
C ARG A 115 10.96 12.99 -2.75
N GLY A 116 10.03 13.93 -2.87
CA GLY A 116 9.62 14.50 -4.16
C GLY A 116 8.46 13.76 -4.84
N ALA A 117 8.26 12.47 -4.57
CA ALA A 117 7.14 11.70 -5.13
C ALA A 117 5.89 11.66 -4.24
N GLY A 118 5.93 12.26 -3.04
CA GLY A 118 4.78 12.37 -2.15
C GLY A 118 4.30 11.05 -1.55
N GLU A 119 5.10 10.00 -1.61
CA GLU A 119 4.76 8.66 -1.12
C GLU A 119 5.77 8.14 -0.10
N THR A 120 5.31 7.26 0.76
CA THR A 120 6.15 6.42 1.61
C THR A 120 5.85 4.97 1.28
N ILE A 121 6.83 4.24 0.81
CA ILE A 121 6.74 2.79 0.64
C ILE A 121 7.07 2.14 1.99
N PHE A 122 6.32 1.10 2.35
CA PHE A 122 6.65 0.31 3.53
C PHE A 122 7.37 -0.98 3.10
N TRP A 123 8.49 -1.25 3.72
CA TRP A 123 9.26 -2.48 3.58
C TRP A 123 9.03 -3.38 4.79
N LEU A 124 8.66 -4.62 4.55
CA LEU A 124 8.39 -5.66 5.54
C LEU A 124 9.48 -6.74 5.38
N PRO A 125 10.62 -6.61 6.09
CA PRO A 125 11.81 -7.46 5.86
C PRO A 125 11.53 -8.96 6.07
N GLU A 126 10.82 -9.32 7.13
CA GLU A 126 10.49 -10.71 7.47
C GLU A 126 9.64 -11.39 6.39
N HIS A 127 8.83 -10.61 5.69
CA HIS A 127 8.00 -11.06 4.58
C HIS A 127 8.63 -10.81 3.20
N ARG A 128 9.79 -10.16 3.13
CA ARG A 128 10.42 -9.71 1.87
C ARG A 128 9.42 -8.98 0.96
N THR A 129 8.60 -8.12 1.55
CA THR A 129 7.44 -7.51 0.90
C THR A 129 7.54 -6.00 0.90
N LEU A 130 7.36 -5.39 -0.28
CA LEU A 130 7.08 -3.96 -0.42
C LEU A 130 5.56 -3.72 -0.42
N VAL A 131 5.13 -2.69 0.30
CA VAL A 131 3.77 -2.17 0.23
C VAL A 131 3.85 -0.77 -0.36
N ALA A 132 3.31 -0.60 -1.56
CA ALA A 132 3.34 0.63 -2.35
C ALA A 132 1.93 1.20 -2.54
N GLY A 133 1.86 2.53 -2.61
CA GLY A 133 0.64 3.27 -2.91
C GLY A 133 0.45 3.47 -4.41
N ASP A 134 0.66 4.71 -4.87
CA ASP A 134 0.35 5.14 -6.23
C ASP A 134 1.54 5.17 -7.19
N ARG A 135 2.78 5.08 -6.70
CA ARG A 135 3.97 5.22 -7.55
C ARG A 135 4.36 3.91 -8.24
N ILE A 136 3.94 2.78 -7.66
CA ILE A 136 4.08 1.45 -8.25
C ILE A 136 2.69 0.82 -8.33
N LEU A 137 2.29 0.41 -9.52
CA LEU A 137 0.97 -0.15 -9.83
C LEU A 137 1.12 -1.55 -10.41
N GLY A 138 0.09 -2.39 -10.24
CA GLY A 138 -0.03 -3.61 -11.03
C GLY A 138 -0.33 -3.30 -12.51
N ASP A 139 0.29 -4.03 -13.42
CA ASP A 139 0.14 -3.81 -14.87
C ASP A 139 -1.04 -4.59 -15.49
N GLY A 140 -1.81 -5.31 -14.66
CA GLY A 140 -2.94 -6.15 -15.10
C GLY A 140 -2.51 -7.45 -15.79
N ARG A 141 -1.20 -7.73 -15.92
CA ARG A 141 -0.63 -8.91 -16.59
C ARG A 141 0.29 -9.72 -15.67
N GLY A 142 0.16 -9.50 -14.36
CA GLY A 142 1.01 -10.16 -13.36
C GLY A 142 2.37 -9.50 -13.15
N GLY A 143 2.58 -8.29 -13.67
CA GLY A 143 3.76 -7.47 -13.50
C GLY A 143 3.47 -6.13 -12.83
N LEU A 144 4.45 -5.24 -12.87
CA LEU A 144 4.38 -3.89 -12.31
C LEU A 144 4.63 -2.84 -13.40
N ARG A 145 4.11 -1.64 -13.15
CA ARG A 145 4.42 -0.41 -13.88
C ARG A 145 4.54 0.76 -12.91
N THR A 146 5.18 1.84 -13.32
CA THR A 146 5.09 3.12 -12.61
C THR A 146 3.77 3.81 -12.93
N CYS A 147 3.33 4.75 -12.09
CA CYS A 147 2.17 5.55 -12.37
C CYS A 147 2.39 6.45 -13.61
N PRO A 148 1.32 6.87 -14.31
CA PRO A 148 1.42 7.82 -15.41
C PRO A 148 1.79 9.23 -14.90
N ASP A 149 2.31 10.07 -15.79
CA ASP A 149 2.69 11.47 -15.47
C ASP A 149 1.53 12.28 -14.91
N SER A 150 0.29 12.03 -15.37
CA SER A 150 -0.93 12.69 -14.85
C SER A 150 -1.13 12.51 -13.34
N TRP A 151 -0.60 11.41 -12.75
CA TRP A 151 -0.64 11.18 -11.32
C TRP A 151 0.48 11.87 -10.54
N LEU A 152 1.39 12.55 -11.25
CA LEU A 152 2.50 13.31 -10.66
C LEU A 152 2.30 14.84 -10.77
N GLU A 153 1.37 15.30 -11.61
CA GLU A 153 1.16 16.72 -11.90
C GLU A 153 0.81 17.58 -10.68
N TYR A 154 0.12 16.99 -9.68
CA TYR A 154 -0.23 17.72 -8.46
C TYR A 154 0.95 17.87 -7.49
N LEU A 155 2.08 17.21 -7.73
CA LEU A 155 3.23 17.28 -6.84
C LEU A 155 3.95 18.62 -7.01
N PRO A 156 4.30 19.29 -5.89
CA PRO A 156 5.09 20.53 -5.96
C PRO A 156 6.45 20.36 -6.64
N SER A 157 7.03 19.17 -6.55
CA SER A 157 8.31 18.79 -7.16
C SER A 157 8.27 18.74 -8.68
N ARG A 158 7.07 18.58 -9.27
CA ARG A 158 6.85 18.43 -10.72
C ARG A 158 7.72 17.32 -11.37
N ILE A 159 8.04 16.29 -10.60
CA ILE A 159 8.79 15.14 -11.13
C ILE A 159 8.01 14.45 -12.25
N ARG A 160 8.74 13.83 -13.18
CA ARG A 160 8.18 13.03 -14.27
C ARG A 160 8.54 11.56 -14.11
N ALA A 161 7.98 10.71 -14.96
CA ALA A 161 8.18 9.27 -14.90
C ALA A 161 9.66 8.83 -14.89
N ALA A 162 10.53 9.54 -15.60
CA ALA A 162 11.98 9.23 -15.60
C ALA A 162 12.60 9.46 -14.21
N GLU A 163 12.32 10.59 -13.59
CA GLU A 163 12.83 10.92 -12.26
C GLU A 163 12.20 10.02 -11.18
N LEU A 164 10.92 9.68 -11.33
CA LEU A 164 10.28 8.69 -10.45
C LEU A 164 11.00 7.34 -10.52
N ARG A 165 11.36 6.87 -11.71
CA ARG A 165 12.11 5.61 -11.84
C ARG A 165 13.46 5.65 -11.12
N GLU A 166 14.17 6.77 -11.21
CA GLU A 166 15.43 6.93 -10.46
C GLU A 166 15.23 6.94 -8.94
N LEU A 167 14.15 7.58 -8.45
CA LEU A 167 13.79 7.54 -7.03
C LEU A 167 13.42 6.13 -6.53
N LEU A 168 12.86 5.29 -7.40
CA LEU A 168 12.49 3.91 -7.08
C LEU A 168 13.65 2.92 -7.20
N ARG A 169 14.72 3.27 -7.96
CA ARG A 169 15.86 2.38 -8.24
C ARG A 169 16.55 1.80 -6.99
N PRO A 170 16.76 2.56 -5.91
CA PRO A 170 17.37 2.02 -4.69
C PRO A 170 16.57 0.89 -4.02
N LEU A 171 15.28 0.74 -4.34
CA LEU A 171 14.49 -0.38 -3.85
C LEU A 171 15.00 -1.73 -4.39
N LEU A 172 15.73 -1.73 -5.51
CA LEU A 172 16.32 -2.95 -6.08
C LEU A 172 17.47 -3.51 -5.22
N ASP A 173 17.96 -2.77 -4.25
CA ASP A 173 18.95 -3.28 -3.28
C ASP A 173 18.29 -4.19 -2.22
N LEU A 174 16.95 -4.21 -2.16
CA LEU A 174 16.19 -5.04 -1.24
C LEU A 174 15.90 -6.43 -1.84
N PRO A 175 15.88 -7.49 -1.03
CA PRO A 175 15.56 -8.85 -1.48
C PRO A 175 14.04 -9.04 -1.63
N ILE A 176 13.42 -8.31 -2.58
CA ILE A 176 11.97 -8.23 -2.74
C ILE A 176 11.40 -9.52 -3.34
N GLU A 177 10.55 -10.18 -2.59
CA GLU A 177 9.77 -11.32 -3.06
C GLU A 177 8.36 -10.90 -3.51
N ARG A 178 7.71 -10.03 -2.74
CA ARG A 178 6.34 -9.55 -3.00
C ARG A 178 6.30 -8.05 -3.15
N VAL A 179 5.38 -7.58 -4.01
CA VAL A 179 5.02 -6.16 -4.09
C VAL A 179 3.50 -6.06 -4.01
N LEU A 180 3.00 -5.53 -2.90
CA LEU A 180 1.59 -5.26 -2.66
C LEU A 180 1.31 -3.81 -3.05
N VAL A 181 0.37 -3.63 -3.94
CA VAL A 181 0.03 -2.33 -4.52
C VAL A 181 -1.38 -1.92 -4.15
N SER A 182 -1.61 -0.61 -4.07
CA SER A 182 -2.95 -0.04 -3.90
C SER A 182 -3.83 -0.25 -5.12
N HIS A 183 -3.27 -0.12 -6.32
CA HIS A 183 -4.03 -0.22 -7.57
C HIS A 183 -3.49 -1.33 -8.47
N GLY A 184 -4.40 -2.17 -8.95
CA GLY A 184 -4.09 -3.31 -9.82
C GLY A 184 -3.71 -4.58 -9.05
N THR A 185 -3.23 -5.59 -9.80
CA THR A 185 -2.89 -6.90 -9.26
C THR A 185 -1.52 -6.86 -8.57
N PRO A 186 -1.39 -7.36 -7.33
CA PRO A 186 -0.10 -7.45 -6.66
C PRO A 186 0.79 -8.51 -7.30
N VAL A 187 2.10 -8.39 -7.10
CA VAL A 187 3.07 -9.43 -7.43
C VAL A 187 3.40 -10.21 -6.16
N LEU A 188 3.03 -11.49 -6.12
CA LEU A 188 3.18 -12.35 -4.93
C LEU A 188 4.46 -13.20 -4.94
N ALA A 189 5.19 -13.25 -6.08
CA ALA A 189 6.47 -13.93 -6.21
C ALA A 189 7.35 -13.24 -7.24
N GLY A 190 8.67 -13.21 -7.02
CA GLY A 190 9.63 -12.58 -7.94
C GLY A 190 9.49 -11.06 -8.05
N GLY A 191 9.09 -10.40 -6.95
CA GLY A 191 8.84 -8.97 -6.88
C GLY A 191 10.02 -8.12 -7.33
N HIS A 192 11.25 -8.50 -6.97
CA HIS A 192 12.46 -7.83 -7.42
C HIS A 192 12.56 -7.76 -8.95
N ARG A 193 12.36 -8.89 -9.62
CA ARG A 193 12.41 -8.98 -11.08
C ARG A 193 11.29 -8.18 -11.75
N ALA A 194 10.08 -8.21 -11.16
CA ALA A 194 8.94 -7.43 -11.65
C ALA A 194 9.20 -5.92 -11.53
N LEU A 195 9.73 -5.47 -10.40
CA LEU A 195 10.10 -4.07 -10.18
C LEU A 195 11.22 -3.65 -11.14
N ALA A 196 12.28 -4.44 -11.27
CA ALA A 196 13.37 -4.16 -12.19
C ALA A 196 12.91 -4.01 -13.66
N ARG A 197 11.89 -4.76 -14.08
CA ARG A 197 11.27 -4.62 -15.41
C ARG A 197 10.46 -3.33 -15.54
N ALA A 198 9.69 -2.96 -14.51
CA ALA A 198 8.91 -1.73 -14.48
C ALA A 198 9.78 -0.47 -14.58
N LEU A 199 10.97 -0.50 -13.97
CA LEU A 199 11.90 0.63 -13.96
C LEU A 199 12.74 0.77 -15.24
N ARG A 200 12.70 -0.21 -16.17
CA ARG A 200 13.35 -0.14 -17.48
C ARG A 200 12.47 0.44 -18.59
N ARG A 201 11.18 0.52 -18.37
CA ARG A 201 10.18 1.04 -19.34
C ARG A 201 9.96 2.53 -19.11
#